data_38857188485edfa6f615e99350d411d6
#
_entry.id   38857188485edfa6f615e99350d411d6
#
_cell.length_a   1.000
_cell.length_b   1.000
_cell.length_c   1.000
_cell.angle_alpha   90.00
_cell.angle_beta   90.00
_cell.angle_gamma   90.00
#
_symmetry.space_group_name_H-M   'P 1'
#
loop_
_entity.id
_entity.type
_entity.pdbx_description
1 polymer ?
#
loop_
_entity_poly.entity_id
_entity_poly.type
_entity_poly.pdbx_seq_one_letter_code
_entity_poly.pdbx_strand_id
1 'polypeptide(L)'
;TAVDYPVSRNYNLRSGRFFSESEVRDHSNVVVLSDEVASELFPIDNPLGQTIKIDSDYYNILGIMESEGFSNLGQNQAGSSNAAPSRIFIPITSSKSRFGETTTRQTGGGMETETVELHEAIIQIDNQETVIEVGEIINQILARRHKDVDYAIEIPLALLRQAEESALRDQIVAGAIAGISLLV
;
A
#
# COMPACT_ATOMS: atom_id res chain seq x y z
N THR A 1 4.85 -6.00 -5.73
CA THR A 1 4.01 -4.78 -5.75
C THR A 1 3.67 -4.39 -7.19
N ALA A 2 2.50 -3.82 -7.45
CA ALA A 2 2.10 -3.30 -8.76
C ALA A 2 2.66 -1.89 -9.00
N VAL A 3 2.65 -1.42 -10.25
CA VAL A 3 3.18 -0.09 -10.64
C VAL A 3 2.42 1.04 -9.95
N ASP A 4 1.10 0.93 -9.87
CA ASP A 4 0.23 1.98 -9.32
C ASP A 4 0.12 1.96 -7.79
N TYR A 5 0.85 1.07 -7.12
CA TYR A 5 0.81 0.93 -5.67
C TYR A 5 1.12 2.24 -4.91
N PRO A 6 2.13 3.04 -5.29
CA PRO A 6 2.39 4.31 -4.61
C PRO A 6 1.21 5.29 -4.73
N VAL A 7 0.60 5.37 -5.92
CA VAL A 7 -0.55 6.27 -6.17
C VAL A 7 -1.75 5.83 -5.35
N SER A 8 -2.08 4.53 -5.37
CA SER A 8 -3.21 3.96 -4.63
C SER A 8 -3.10 4.11 -3.11
N ARG A 9 -1.88 4.23 -2.60
CA ARG A 9 -1.60 4.42 -1.16
C ARG A 9 -1.22 5.85 -0.80
N ASN A 10 -1.21 6.77 -1.76
CA ASN A 10 -0.75 8.15 -1.58
C ASN A 10 0.67 8.24 -0.99
N TYR A 11 1.57 7.37 -1.48
CA TYR A 11 2.95 7.36 -1.08
C TYR A 11 3.77 8.28 -1.97
N ASN A 12 4.60 9.10 -1.35
CA ASN A 12 5.54 9.98 -2.04
C ASN A 12 6.91 9.32 -2.17
N LEU A 13 7.58 9.60 -3.29
CA LEU A 13 8.98 9.28 -3.47
C LEU A 13 9.83 10.42 -2.95
N ARG A 14 10.76 10.13 -2.06
CA ARG A 14 11.79 11.08 -1.61
C ARG A 14 12.81 11.34 -2.70
N SER A 15 13.22 10.30 -3.40
CA SER A 15 14.19 10.40 -4.49
C SER A 15 14.10 9.20 -5.44
N GLY A 16 14.58 9.38 -6.68
CA GLY A 16 14.53 8.34 -7.70
C GLY A 16 13.14 8.20 -8.33
N ARG A 17 12.79 6.97 -8.69
CA ARG A 17 11.50 6.63 -9.31
C ARG A 17 11.01 5.28 -8.82
N PHE A 18 9.74 5.01 -9.02
CA PHE A 18 9.16 3.68 -8.86
C PHE A 18 9.42 2.85 -10.13
N PHE A 19 9.17 1.55 -10.08
CA PHE A 19 9.36 0.70 -11.25
C PHE A 19 8.25 0.91 -12.28
N SER A 20 8.61 0.75 -13.55
CA SER A 20 7.74 0.89 -14.70
C SER A 20 7.00 -0.42 -15.02
N GLU A 21 5.96 -0.32 -15.88
CA GLU A 21 5.25 -1.51 -16.37
C GLU A 21 6.18 -2.49 -17.11
N SER A 22 7.17 -1.99 -17.85
CA SER A 22 8.15 -2.84 -18.54
C SER A 22 8.97 -3.65 -17.53
N GLU A 23 9.45 -3.01 -16.46
CA GLU A 23 10.23 -3.69 -15.40
C GLU A 23 9.41 -4.74 -14.65
N VAL A 24 8.10 -4.48 -14.45
CA VAL A 24 7.18 -5.47 -13.91
C VAL A 24 6.97 -6.62 -14.89
N ARG A 25 6.74 -6.34 -16.17
CA ARG A 25 6.51 -7.36 -17.20
C ARG A 25 7.74 -8.23 -17.42
N ASP A 26 8.92 -7.62 -17.42
CA ASP A 26 10.19 -8.29 -17.72
C ASP A 26 10.80 -8.98 -16.49
N HIS A 27 10.08 -9.05 -15.37
CA HIS A 27 10.56 -9.65 -14.10
C HIS A 27 11.91 -9.07 -13.64
N SER A 28 12.10 -7.76 -13.84
CA SER A 28 13.37 -7.10 -13.57
C SER A 28 13.72 -7.12 -12.07
N ASN A 29 15.00 -7.33 -11.77
CA ASN A 29 15.52 -7.29 -10.41
C ASN A 29 15.76 -5.84 -9.98
N VAL A 30 14.68 -5.14 -9.68
CA VAL A 30 14.68 -3.75 -9.22
C VAL A 30 13.96 -3.62 -7.89
N VAL A 31 14.35 -2.61 -7.12
CA VAL A 31 13.83 -2.40 -5.77
C VAL A 31 13.63 -0.92 -5.46
N VAL A 32 12.60 -0.63 -4.68
CA VAL A 32 12.40 0.68 -4.05
C VAL A 32 12.41 0.44 -2.53
N LEU A 33 13.19 1.24 -1.83
CA LEU A 33 13.38 1.13 -0.38
C LEU A 33 12.51 2.16 0.35
N SER A 34 12.08 1.86 1.56
CA SER A 34 11.60 2.90 2.46
C SER A 34 12.80 3.72 2.98
N ASP A 35 12.54 4.94 3.43
CA ASP A 35 13.58 5.86 3.93
C ASP A 35 14.34 5.27 5.11
N GLU A 36 13.68 4.50 5.97
CA GLU A 36 14.32 3.80 7.09
C GLU A 36 15.34 2.79 6.61
N VAL A 37 14.95 1.91 5.67
CA VAL A 37 15.85 0.89 5.12
C VAL A 37 17.00 1.53 4.37
N ALA A 38 16.73 2.60 3.61
CA ALA A 38 17.76 3.32 2.89
C ALA A 38 18.78 3.95 3.86
N SER A 39 18.32 4.57 4.95
CA SER A 39 19.17 5.19 5.96
C SER A 39 19.97 4.17 6.78
N GLU A 40 19.40 2.99 7.04
CA GLU A 40 20.07 1.91 7.75
C GLU A 40 21.18 1.26 6.92
N LEU A 41 20.89 0.97 5.64
CA LEU A 41 21.85 0.30 4.76
C LEU A 41 22.90 1.25 4.17
N PHE A 42 22.53 2.51 3.96
CA PHE A 42 23.37 3.53 3.30
C PHE A 42 23.39 4.83 4.12
N PRO A 43 23.99 4.85 5.32
CA PRO A 43 23.96 6.03 6.19
C PRO A 43 24.70 7.25 5.64
N ILE A 44 25.63 7.06 4.72
CA ILE A 44 26.49 8.11 4.19
C ILE A 44 26.34 8.22 2.65
N ASP A 45 26.16 7.09 1.98
CA ASP A 45 26.18 7.01 0.53
C ASP A 45 24.79 7.20 -0.08
N ASN A 46 24.75 7.67 -1.34
CA ASN A 46 23.50 7.68 -2.09
C ASN A 46 23.15 6.26 -2.53
N PRO A 47 22.01 5.69 -2.10
CA PRO A 47 21.61 4.34 -2.46
C PRO A 47 21.13 4.19 -3.91
N LEU A 48 20.74 5.28 -4.59
CA LEU A 48 20.20 5.21 -5.96
C LEU A 48 21.23 4.65 -6.94
N GLY A 49 20.80 3.64 -7.71
CA GLY A 49 21.65 2.95 -8.69
C GLY A 49 22.63 1.94 -8.07
N GLN A 50 22.67 1.84 -6.73
CA GLN A 50 23.42 0.78 -6.06
C GLN A 50 22.65 -0.53 -6.07
N THR A 51 23.35 -1.62 -5.75
CA THR A 51 22.78 -2.96 -5.75
C THR A 51 22.73 -3.52 -4.34
N ILE A 52 21.60 -4.06 -3.95
CA ILE A 52 21.46 -4.80 -2.69
C ILE A 52 21.21 -6.28 -2.96
N LYS A 53 21.62 -7.11 -2.03
CA LYS A 53 21.33 -8.55 -2.05
C LYS A 53 20.12 -8.83 -1.16
N ILE A 54 19.09 -9.43 -1.74
CA ILE A 54 17.91 -9.91 -1.02
C ILE A 54 17.83 -11.41 -1.24
N ASP A 55 17.98 -12.17 -0.17
CA ASP A 55 18.13 -13.62 -0.19
C ASP A 55 19.28 -14.07 -1.09
N SER A 56 18.99 -14.69 -2.23
CA SER A 56 20.00 -15.20 -3.18
C SER A 56 20.25 -14.26 -4.37
N ASP A 57 19.41 -13.26 -4.59
CA ASP A 57 19.40 -12.42 -5.77
C ASP A 57 19.87 -10.98 -5.49
N TYR A 58 20.40 -10.34 -6.53
CA TYR A 58 20.81 -8.94 -6.49
C TYR A 58 19.76 -8.05 -7.15
N TYR A 59 19.45 -6.92 -6.50
CA TYR A 59 18.46 -5.95 -6.94
C TYR A 59 19.05 -4.57 -7.06
N ASN A 60 18.72 -3.85 -8.12
CA ASN A 60 19.14 -2.47 -8.34
C ASN A 60 18.15 -1.49 -7.71
N ILE A 61 18.64 -0.53 -6.92
CA ILE A 61 17.83 0.45 -6.21
C ILE A 61 17.41 1.55 -7.19
N LEU A 62 16.11 1.70 -7.41
CA LEU A 62 15.53 2.72 -8.29
C LEU A 62 15.05 3.96 -7.57
N GLY A 63 14.61 3.81 -6.32
CA GLY A 63 14.02 4.91 -5.59
C GLY A 63 13.95 4.67 -4.09
N ILE A 64 13.63 5.74 -3.39
CA ILE A 64 13.42 5.78 -1.95
C ILE A 64 12.04 6.37 -1.69
N MET A 65 11.21 5.67 -0.95
CA MET A 65 9.87 6.11 -0.55
C MET A 65 9.90 6.79 0.82
N GLU A 66 9.12 7.87 0.94
CA GLU A 66 8.95 8.56 2.22
C GLU A 66 8.20 7.71 3.22
N SER A 67 8.58 7.82 4.49
CA SER A 67 8.02 7.04 5.58
C SER A 67 6.68 7.55 6.10
N GLU A 68 6.37 8.81 5.86
CA GLU A 68 5.18 9.45 6.42
C GLU A 68 3.87 8.81 5.96
N GLY A 69 3.83 8.24 4.75
CA GLY A 69 2.67 7.51 4.23
C GLY A 69 2.35 6.21 4.95
N PHE A 70 3.30 5.63 5.67
CA PHE A 70 3.14 4.34 6.35
C PHE A 70 2.52 4.45 7.74
N SER A 71 2.54 5.63 8.36
CA SER A 71 2.08 5.84 9.74
C SER A 71 0.59 5.57 9.94
N ASN A 72 -0.21 5.66 8.88
CA ASN A 72 -1.67 5.54 8.96
C ASN A 72 -2.20 4.10 8.75
N LEU A 73 -1.35 3.15 8.35
CA LEU A 73 -1.79 1.81 7.96
C LEU A 73 -1.57 0.71 9.02
N GLY A 74 -1.01 1.05 10.17
CA GLY A 74 -0.56 0.04 11.15
C GLY A 74 -1.10 0.18 12.56
N GLN A 75 -2.04 1.07 12.84
CA GLN A 75 -2.49 1.31 14.23
C GLN A 75 -3.34 0.19 14.84
N ASN A 76 -3.67 -0.86 14.10
CA ASN A 76 -4.43 -1.99 14.64
C ASN A 76 -3.55 -3.16 15.17
N GLN A 77 -2.22 -3.05 15.09
CA GLN A 77 -1.34 -4.00 15.77
C GLN A 77 -0.85 -3.40 17.08
N ALA A 78 -1.61 -3.64 18.14
CA ALA A 78 -1.21 -3.34 19.51
C ALA A 78 0.13 -4.00 19.82
N GLY A 79 1.19 -3.20 19.94
CA GLY A 79 2.47 -3.67 20.49
C GLY A 79 3.73 -3.25 19.75
N SER A 80 3.69 -2.39 18.75
CA SER A 80 4.91 -2.01 18.05
C SER A 80 5.27 -0.54 18.23
N SER A 81 6.53 -0.31 18.56
CA SER A 81 7.23 0.97 18.64
C SER A 81 6.79 1.95 17.53
N ASN A 82 6.76 3.26 17.84
CA ASN A 82 6.50 4.39 16.93
C ASN A 82 7.49 4.54 15.75
N ALA A 83 8.22 3.49 15.40
CA ALA A 83 9.09 3.47 14.24
C ALA A 83 8.27 3.11 13.01
N ALA A 84 8.41 3.91 11.95
CA ALA A 84 7.84 3.58 10.65
C ALA A 84 8.38 2.21 10.21
N PRO A 85 7.52 1.36 9.62
CA PRO A 85 7.93 0.00 9.28
C PRO A 85 8.96 0.02 8.15
N SER A 86 10.11 -0.61 8.39
CA SER A 86 11.12 -0.85 7.37
C SER A 86 10.54 -1.72 6.25
N ARG A 87 10.42 -1.18 5.05
CA ARG A 87 9.79 -1.85 3.91
C ARG A 87 10.68 -1.82 2.68
N ILE A 88 10.58 -2.90 1.92
CA ILE A 88 11.25 -3.08 0.63
C ILE A 88 10.18 -3.43 -0.40
N PHE A 89 10.15 -2.69 -1.50
CA PHE A 89 9.19 -2.91 -2.58
C PHE A 89 9.90 -3.51 -3.78
N ILE A 90 9.40 -4.64 -4.25
CA ILE A 90 9.86 -5.31 -5.48
C ILE A 90 8.66 -5.56 -6.41
N PRO A 91 8.85 -5.64 -7.73
CA PRO A 91 7.78 -5.99 -8.66
C PRO A 91 7.15 -7.31 -8.29
N ILE A 92 5.81 -7.40 -8.39
CA ILE A 92 5.06 -8.61 -8.00
C ILE A 92 5.49 -9.82 -8.84
N THR A 93 5.78 -9.61 -10.09
CA THR A 93 6.23 -10.65 -11.03
C THR A 93 7.61 -11.20 -10.65
N SER A 94 8.54 -10.32 -10.27
CA SER A 94 9.86 -10.72 -9.75
C SER A 94 9.72 -11.45 -8.42
N SER A 95 8.83 -10.99 -7.53
CA SER A 95 8.55 -11.65 -6.26
C SER A 95 8.04 -13.08 -6.48
N LYS A 96 7.03 -13.26 -7.32
CA LYS A 96 6.46 -14.58 -7.63
C LYS A 96 7.48 -15.53 -8.24
N SER A 97 8.32 -15.04 -9.16
CA SER A 97 9.32 -15.88 -9.83
C SER A 97 10.49 -16.29 -8.94
N ARG A 98 10.84 -15.49 -7.91
CA ARG A 98 12.01 -15.72 -7.03
C ARG A 98 11.66 -16.39 -5.72
N PHE A 99 10.59 -15.92 -5.07
CA PHE A 99 10.17 -16.40 -3.76
C PHE A 99 9.02 -17.43 -3.84
N GLY A 100 8.42 -17.59 -5.03
CA GLY A 100 7.26 -18.46 -5.23
C GLY A 100 5.97 -17.87 -4.66
N GLU A 101 4.90 -18.65 -4.75
CA GLU A 101 3.56 -18.30 -4.23
C GLU A 101 3.20 -19.10 -2.97
N THR A 102 4.13 -19.94 -2.50
CA THR A 102 3.87 -20.88 -1.42
C THR A 102 4.49 -20.38 -0.12
N THR A 103 3.66 -20.12 0.86
CA THR A 103 4.10 -19.81 2.22
C THR A 103 3.90 -21.01 3.12
N THR A 104 4.98 -21.50 3.72
CA THR A 104 4.92 -22.59 4.70
C THR A 104 4.95 -22.00 6.09
N ARG A 105 3.86 -22.17 6.85
CA ARG A 105 3.81 -21.80 8.28
C ARG A 105 3.95 -23.06 9.12
N GLN A 106 4.87 -23.03 10.08
CA GLN A 106 5.00 -24.05 11.10
C GLN A 106 4.10 -23.67 12.28
N THR A 107 2.98 -24.36 12.40
CA THR A 107 2.07 -24.24 13.54
C THR A 107 2.32 -25.43 14.46
N GLY A 108 2.12 -25.29 15.77
CA GLY A 108 2.43 -26.33 16.77
C GLY A 108 1.82 -27.73 16.56
N GLY A 109 1.10 -27.96 15.46
CA GLY A 109 0.48 -29.24 15.09
C GLY A 109 0.89 -29.77 13.71
N GLY A 110 1.74 -29.06 12.95
CA GLY A 110 2.15 -29.50 11.61
C GLY A 110 2.70 -28.37 10.74
N MET A 111 3.16 -28.73 9.55
CA MET A 111 3.48 -27.78 8.48
C MET A 111 2.21 -27.52 7.68
N GLU A 112 1.72 -26.31 7.73
CA GLU A 112 0.63 -25.83 6.88
C GLU A 112 1.22 -25.08 5.70
N THR A 113 0.92 -25.55 4.51
CA THR A 113 1.39 -24.94 3.26
C THR A 113 0.22 -24.20 2.64
N GLU A 114 0.32 -22.87 2.58
CA GLU A 114 -0.67 -22.01 1.99
C GLU A 114 -0.10 -21.43 0.69
N THR A 115 -0.85 -21.57 -0.40
CA THR A 115 -0.52 -20.91 -1.67
C THR A 115 -1.38 -19.68 -1.83
N VAL A 116 -0.76 -18.52 -1.73
CA VAL A 116 -1.45 -17.22 -1.85
C VAL A 116 -0.95 -16.51 -3.09
N GLU A 117 -1.78 -16.42 -4.11
CA GLU A 117 -1.46 -15.72 -5.35
C GLU A 117 -1.37 -14.21 -5.15
N LEU A 118 -2.23 -13.65 -4.29
CA LEU A 118 -2.32 -12.23 -4.02
C LEU A 118 -2.77 -12.01 -2.57
N HIS A 119 -1.95 -11.31 -1.79
CA HIS A 119 -2.26 -11.02 -0.39
C HIS A 119 -3.24 -9.87 -0.22
N GLU A 120 -3.13 -8.86 -1.08
CA GLU A 120 -3.93 -7.64 -1.00
C GLU A 120 -4.13 -7.05 -2.39
N ALA A 121 -5.36 -6.65 -2.69
CA ALA A 121 -5.70 -5.85 -3.85
C ALA A 121 -6.30 -4.52 -3.39
N ILE A 122 -5.75 -3.41 -3.87
CA ILE A 122 -6.22 -2.07 -3.54
C ILE A 122 -6.95 -1.52 -4.76
N ILE A 123 -8.18 -1.09 -4.54
CA ILE A 123 -9.03 -0.53 -5.58
C ILE A 123 -9.28 0.94 -5.24
N GLN A 124 -8.83 1.81 -6.11
CA GLN A 124 -9.07 3.25 -5.99
C GLN A 124 -10.40 3.61 -6.66
N ILE A 125 -11.22 4.37 -5.98
CA ILE A 125 -12.52 4.84 -6.44
C ILE A 125 -12.51 6.35 -6.41
N ASP A 126 -12.89 6.99 -7.53
CA ASP A 126 -12.83 8.45 -7.68
C ASP A 126 -13.91 9.17 -6.86
N ASN A 127 -15.08 8.53 -6.68
CA ASN A 127 -16.17 9.12 -5.94
C ASN A 127 -16.43 8.38 -4.62
N GLN A 128 -16.32 9.10 -3.53
CA GLN A 128 -16.49 8.59 -2.18
C GLN A 128 -17.91 8.08 -1.91
N GLU A 129 -18.92 8.68 -2.51
CA GLU A 129 -20.33 8.28 -2.32
C GLU A 129 -20.61 6.88 -2.89
N THR A 130 -19.85 6.46 -3.91
CA THR A 130 -20.04 5.16 -4.58
C THR A 130 -19.18 4.03 -3.98
N VAL A 131 -18.34 4.31 -2.98
CA VAL A 131 -17.43 3.31 -2.40
C VAL A 131 -18.18 2.08 -1.87
N ILE A 132 -19.28 2.28 -1.17
CA ILE A 132 -20.08 1.19 -0.60
C ILE A 132 -20.69 0.34 -1.70
N GLU A 133 -21.31 0.98 -2.70
CA GLU A 133 -21.94 0.30 -3.83
C GLU A 133 -20.92 -0.51 -4.65
N VAL A 134 -19.76 0.09 -4.93
CA VAL A 134 -18.67 -0.60 -5.63
C VAL A 134 -18.15 -1.77 -4.80
N GLY A 135 -18.03 -1.62 -3.48
CA GLY A 135 -17.65 -2.70 -2.57
C GLY A 135 -18.62 -3.89 -2.64
N GLU A 136 -19.93 -3.64 -2.71
CA GLU A 136 -20.93 -4.70 -2.87
C GLU A 136 -20.82 -5.39 -4.24
N ILE A 137 -20.58 -4.64 -5.32
CA ILE A 137 -20.36 -5.19 -6.65
C ILE A 137 -19.14 -6.10 -6.67
N ILE A 138 -18.01 -5.66 -6.06
CA ILE A 138 -16.79 -6.44 -5.96
C ILE A 138 -17.05 -7.73 -5.19
N ASN A 139 -17.77 -7.64 -4.05
CA ASN A 139 -18.12 -8.81 -3.26
C ASN A 139 -18.94 -9.82 -4.07
N GLN A 140 -19.90 -9.35 -4.87
CA GLN A 140 -20.68 -10.24 -5.73
C GLN A 140 -19.84 -10.90 -6.83
N ILE A 141 -18.86 -10.19 -7.39
CA ILE A 141 -17.95 -10.73 -8.40
C ILE A 141 -17.07 -11.81 -7.79
N LEU A 142 -16.47 -11.54 -6.62
CA LEU A 142 -15.62 -12.49 -5.90
C LEU A 142 -16.42 -13.73 -5.48
N ALA A 143 -17.58 -13.57 -4.89
CA ALA A 143 -18.45 -14.67 -4.49
C ALA A 143 -18.89 -15.61 -5.64
N ARG A 144 -18.92 -15.10 -6.88
CA ARG A 144 -19.19 -15.92 -8.07
C ARG A 144 -17.98 -16.69 -8.58
N ARG A 145 -16.77 -16.16 -8.29
CA ARG A 145 -15.52 -16.70 -8.82
C ARG A 145 -14.81 -17.61 -7.84
N HIS A 146 -14.95 -17.36 -6.56
CA HIS A 146 -14.36 -18.17 -5.48
C HIS A 146 -15.36 -19.18 -4.97
N LYS A 147 -14.95 -20.44 -4.84
CA LYS A 147 -15.79 -21.51 -4.30
C LYS A 147 -15.88 -21.43 -2.78
N ASP A 148 -14.79 -21.03 -2.16
CA ASP A 148 -14.66 -20.82 -0.73
C ASP A 148 -14.47 -19.32 -0.44
N VAL A 149 -14.87 -18.87 0.74
CA VAL A 149 -14.70 -17.47 1.16
C VAL A 149 -13.27 -17.31 1.71
N ASP A 150 -12.32 -17.12 0.82
CA ASP A 150 -10.90 -16.94 1.10
C ASP A 150 -10.44 -15.48 1.00
N TYR A 151 -11.38 -14.53 0.98
CA TYR A 151 -11.14 -13.10 0.85
C TYR A 151 -11.91 -12.32 1.90
N ALA A 152 -11.39 -11.13 2.25
CA ALA A 152 -12.07 -10.13 3.06
C ALA A 152 -12.05 -8.79 2.33
N ILE A 153 -13.18 -8.07 2.35
CA ILE A 153 -13.27 -6.72 1.79
C ILE A 153 -13.28 -5.73 2.94
N GLU A 154 -12.26 -4.88 2.99
CA GLU A 154 -12.16 -3.82 3.97
C GLU A 154 -12.50 -2.48 3.33
N ILE A 155 -13.59 -1.86 3.79
CA ILE A 155 -13.98 -0.51 3.40
C ILE A 155 -13.64 0.42 4.57
N PRO A 156 -12.77 1.44 4.37
CA PRO A 156 -12.34 2.32 5.47
C PRO A 156 -13.43 3.35 5.81
N LEU A 157 -14.53 2.88 6.41
CA LEU A 157 -15.70 3.70 6.76
C LEU A 157 -15.34 4.88 7.69
N ALA A 158 -14.28 4.77 8.49
CA ALA A 158 -13.82 5.86 9.33
C ALA A 158 -13.32 7.05 8.50
N LEU A 159 -12.63 6.80 7.38
CA LEU A 159 -12.18 7.84 6.46
C LEU A 159 -13.36 8.48 5.72
N LEU A 160 -14.39 7.70 5.38
CA LEU A 160 -15.61 8.20 4.76
C LEU A 160 -16.34 9.16 5.71
N ARG A 161 -16.53 8.79 6.98
CA ARG A 161 -17.17 9.66 7.98
C ARG A 161 -16.37 10.92 8.25
N GLN A 162 -15.06 10.83 8.33
CA GLN A 162 -14.20 12.00 8.56
C GLN A 162 -14.29 13.01 7.40
N ALA A 163 -14.42 12.55 6.17
CA ALA A 163 -14.58 13.41 5.02
C ALA A 163 -15.98 14.06 4.99
N GLU A 164 -17.04 13.33 5.35
CA GLU A 164 -18.39 13.90 5.52
C GLU A 164 -18.43 14.97 6.59
N GLU A 165 -17.82 14.73 7.74
CA GLU A 165 -17.72 15.72 8.84
C GLU A 165 -16.91 16.96 8.44
N SER A 166 -15.86 16.78 7.64
CA SER A 166 -15.06 17.89 7.11
C SER A 166 -15.87 18.74 6.14
N ALA A 167 -16.59 18.12 5.20
CA ALA A 167 -17.44 18.80 4.23
C ALA A 167 -18.57 19.59 4.91
N LEU A 168 -19.21 19.02 5.93
CA LEU A 168 -20.22 19.72 6.74
C LEU A 168 -19.63 20.92 7.49
N ARG A 169 -18.44 20.78 8.05
CA ARG A 169 -17.74 21.85 8.75
C ARG A 169 -17.39 23.01 7.81
N ASP A 170 -16.88 22.70 6.64
CA ASP A 170 -16.54 23.69 5.61
C ASP A 170 -17.79 24.42 5.10
N GLN A 171 -18.90 23.72 4.95
CA GLN A 171 -20.18 24.31 4.57
C GLN A 171 -20.72 25.26 5.64
N ILE A 172 -20.61 24.91 6.93
CA ILE A 172 -21.00 25.78 8.05
C ILE A 172 -20.13 27.02 8.10
N VAL A 173 -18.82 26.89 7.92
CA VAL A 173 -17.88 28.02 7.91
C VAL A 173 -18.17 28.96 6.73
N ALA A 174 -18.38 28.43 5.53
CA ALA A 174 -18.74 29.22 4.34
C ALA A 174 -20.08 29.93 4.55
N GLY A 175 -21.09 29.26 5.13
CA GLY A 175 -22.40 29.87 5.44
C GLY A 175 -22.29 30.98 6.49
N ALA A 176 -21.47 30.81 7.50
CA ALA A 176 -21.24 31.85 8.52
C ALA A 176 -20.54 33.09 7.92
N ILE A 177 -19.54 32.91 7.08
CA ILE A 177 -18.84 34.01 6.38
C ILE A 177 -19.82 34.76 5.47
N ALA A 178 -20.63 34.05 4.68
CA ALA A 178 -21.63 34.65 3.82
C ALA A 178 -22.70 35.42 4.62
N GLY A 179 -23.14 34.90 5.77
CA GLY A 179 -24.07 35.55 6.67
C GLY A 179 -23.54 36.86 7.26
N ILE A 180 -22.29 36.89 7.66
CA ILE A 180 -21.61 38.13 8.18
C ILE A 180 -21.45 39.14 7.06
N SER A 181 -21.07 38.71 5.86
CA SER A 181 -20.91 39.62 4.69
C SER A 181 -22.23 40.26 4.26
N LEU A 182 -23.37 39.70 4.58
CA LEU A 182 -24.68 40.19 4.22
C LEU A 182 -25.22 41.20 5.26
N LEU A 183 -24.62 41.25 6.48
CA LEU A 183 -25.01 42.09 7.59
C LEU A 183 -24.20 43.39 7.69
N VAL A 184 -23.10 43.48 6.94
CA VAL A 184 -22.24 44.69 6.82
C VAL A 184 -22.55 45.42 5.53
#